data_eda043f9bd225a63b9e7223a0edd5e87
#
_entry.id   eda043f9bd225a63b9e7223a0edd5e87
#
_cell.length_a   1.000
_cell.length_b   1.000
_cell.length_c   1.000
_cell.angle_alpha   90.00
_cell.angle_beta   90.00
_cell.angle_gamma   90.00
#
_symmetry.space_group_name_H-M   'P 1'
#
loop_
_entity.id
_entity.type
_entity.pdbx_description
1 polymer ?
#
loop_
_entity_poly.entity_id
_entity_poly.type
_entity_poly.pdbx_seq_one_letter_code
_entity_poly.pdbx_strand_id
1 'polypeptide(L)'
;MLGNSLQNKKIVISAGASGIGWATTKVCVAKGASVYLCDIDNSALNKIKKHPQYNKKIFAANVDASKESAVIKFFKDIKKKFKYLDGLINNVGIAGPTGSIEKLNSRDWVRTLYVNVISHFYFTKQTIPLMKKSKHGSIINISSGAGIMGFPLRSSYAASKWAVVGLTKTLAMELGKYKIRVNAVCPGTIKGDRMERVIRDKAKFTKISPKIIEDDFISMSSMKTWVAEEDIGNMCAFLISNEANKVSGQVIAVDGNTERMD
;
A
#
# COMPACT_ATOMS: atom_id res chain seq x y z
N MET A 1 9.93 -24.18 -0.60
CA MET A 1 10.87 -23.05 -0.51
C MET A 1 10.46 -21.98 -1.51
N LEU A 2 10.03 -20.78 -1.03
CA LEU A 2 9.62 -19.65 -1.89
C LEU A 2 10.84 -18.82 -2.40
N GLY A 3 12.03 -19.41 -2.49
CA GLY A 3 13.30 -18.69 -2.65
C GLY A 3 13.38 -17.70 -3.81
N ASN A 4 12.81 -18.01 -4.98
CA ASN A 4 12.91 -17.17 -6.19
C ASN A 4 11.56 -16.99 -6.90
N SER A 5 10.46 -16.92 -6.15
CA SER A 5 9.10 -16.85 -6.71
C SER A 5 8.83 -15.62 -7.58
N LEU A 6 9.66 -14.58 -7.48
CA LEU A 6 9.58 -13.34 -8.25
C LEU A 6 10.77 -13.13 -9.20
N GLN A 7 11.49 -14.20 -9.55
CA GLN A 7 12.66 -14.11 -10.41
C GLN A 7 12.34 -13.35 -11.71
N ASN A 8 13.14 -12.34 -11.99
CA ASN A 8 13.05 -11.45 -13.17
C ASN A 8 11.75 -10.62 -13.28
N LYS A 9 10.85 -10.65 -12.31
CA LYS A 9 9.65 -9.80 -12.30
C LYS A 9 10.03 -8.33 -12.11
N LYS A 10 9.30 -7.45 -12.78
CA LYS A 10 9.47 -5.99 -12.78
C LYS A 10 8.29 -5.36 -12.07
N ILE A 11 8.56 -4.73 -10.93
CA ILE A 11 7.54 -4.25 -9.99
C ILE A 11 7.70 -2.76 -9.78
N VAL A 12 6.58 -2.04 -9.75
CA VAL A 12 6.52 -0.63 -9.31
C VAL A 12 5.88 -0.58 -7.93
N ILE A 13 6.47 0.21 -7.02
CA ILE A 13 5.94 0.43 -5.66
C ILE A 13 5.86 1.93 -5.40
N SER A 14 4.67 2.44 -5.15
CA SER A 14 4.48 3.82 -4.72
C SER A 14 4.63 3.97 -3.20
N ALA A 15 5.18 5.10 -2.73
CA ALA A 15 5.59 5.30 -1.33
C ALA A 15 6.46 4.13 -0.81
N GLY A 16 7.48 3.78 -1.58
CA GLY A 16 8.28 2.57 -1.39
C GLY A 16 9.53 2.76 -0.53
N ALA A 17 9.78 3.95 0.03
CA ALA A 17 11.04 4.26 0.69
C ALA A 17 11.03 4.04 2.21
N SER A 18 9.86 3.80 2.80
CA SER A 18 9.71 3.59 4.24
C SER A 18 8.54 2.65 4.54
N GLY A 19 8.45 2.19 5.79
CA GLY A 19 7.31 1.41 6.28
C GLY A 19 7.00 0.18 5.43
N ILE A 20 5.73 -0.11 5.24
CA ILE A 20 5.22 -1.23 4.41
C ILE A 20 5.88 -1.23 3.02
N GLY A 21 5.99 -0.06 2.38
CA GLY A 21 6.55 0.04 1.04
C GLY A 21 8.00 -0.41 0.95
N TRP A 22 8.82 -0.03 1.93
CA TRP A 22 10.21 -0.44 1.98
C TRP A 22 10.37 -1.92 2.37
N ALA A 23 9.61 -2.40 3.35
CA ALA A 23 9.59 -3.83 3.69
C ALA A 23 9.19 -4.68 2.49
N THR A 24 8.13 -4.29 1.78
CA THR A 24 7.69 -4.95 0.54
C THR A 24 8.76 -4.91 -0.56
N THR A 25 9.47 -3.79 -0.69
CA THR A 25 10.60 -3.67 -1.63
C THR A 25 11.68 -4.70 -1.31
N LYS A 26 12.10 -4.78 -0.04
CA LYS A 26 13.12 -5.75 0.42
C LYS A 26 12.70 -7.19 0.13
N VAL A 27 11.46 -7.54 0.48
CA VAL A 27 10.91 -8.88 0.26
C VAL A 27 10.88 -9.23 -1.23
N CYS A 28 10.39 -8.34 -2.08
CA CYS A 28 10.32 -8.58 -3.53
C CYS A 28 11.73 -8.76 -4.14
N VAL A 29 12.69 -7.95 -3.74
CA VAL A 29 14.06 -8.04 -4.23
C VAL A 29 14.74 -9.33 -3.75
N ALA A 30 14.56 -9.71 -2.51
CA ALA A 30 15.07 -10.97 -1.96
C ALA A 30 14.51 -12.20 -2.71
N LYS A 31 13.28 -12.09 -3.25
CA LYS A 31 12.65 -13.13 -4.09
C LYS A 31 12.98 -13.01 -5.59
N GLY A 32 13.94 -12.17 -5.97
CA GLY A 32 14.50 -12.08 -7.33
C GLY A 32 13.92 -10.99 -8.23
N ALA A 33 12.98 -10.16 -7.75
CA ALA A 33 12.39 -9.07 -8.52
C ALA A 33 13.35 -7.89 -8.72
N SER A 34 13.08 -7.09 -9.74
CA SER A 34 13.57 -5.72 -9.89
C SER A 34 12.46 -4.75 -9.54
N VAL A 35 12.73 -3.81 -8.64
CA VAL A 35 11.74 -2.87 -8.13
C VAL A 35 12.09 -1.44 -8.53
N TYR A 36 11.13 -0.72 -9.11
CA TYR A 36 11.20 0.73 -9.28
C TYR A 36 10.24 1.38 -8.29
N LEU A 37 10.78 1.99 -7.24
CA LEU A 37 9.98 2.65 -6.23
C LEU A 37 9.99 4.17 -6.37
N CYS A 38 9.00 4.83 -5.80
CA CYS A 38 9.02 6.26 -5.60
C CYS A 38 8.56 6.63 -4.19
N ASP A 39 8.97 7.79 -3.75
CA ASP A 39 8.53 8.39 -2.49
C ASP A 39 8.65 9.91 -2.58
N ILE A 40 7.95 10.63 -1.70
CA ILE A 40 8.09 12.07 -1.54
C ILE A 40 9.22 12.42 -0.54
N ASP A 41 9.59 11.49 0.32
CA ASP A 41 10.60 11.67 1.36
C ASP A 41 12.02 11.50 0.81
N ASN A 42 12.71 12.62 0.60
CA ASN A 42 14.09 12.63 0.14
C ASN A 42 15.07 12.00 1.14
N SER A 43 14.80 12.10 2.44
CA SER A 43 15.67 11.51 3.47
C SER A 43 15.64 9.99 3.38
N ALA A 44 14.44 9.41 3.30
CA ALA A 44 14.25 7.97 3.11
C ALA A 44 14.88 7.49 1.78
N LEU A 45 14.68 8.22 0.69
CA LEU A 45 15.28 7.91 -0.61
C LEU A 45 16.83 7.94 -0.57
N ASN A 46 17.41 8.88 0.15
CA ASN A 46 18.88 8.95 0.32
C ASN A 46 19.43 7.77 1.11
N LYS A 47 18.70 7.22 2.08
CA LYS A 47 19.07 5.98 2.77
C LYS A 47 19.07 4.79 1.79
N ILE A 48 18.06 4.71 0.91
CA ILE A 48 17.95 3.63 -0.09
C ILE A 48 19.11 3.65 -1.09
N LYS A 49 19.61 4.83 -1.49
CA LYS A 49 20.77 4.95 -2.38
C LYS A 49 22.04 4.27 -1.84
N LYS A 50 22.14 4.05 -0.52
CA LYS A 50 23.22 3.33 0.14
C LYS A 50 23.02 1.81 0.17
N HIS A 51 21.85 1.31 -0.25
CA HIS A 51 21.55 -0.12 -0.20
C HIS A 51 22.36 -0.88 -1.27
N PRO A 52 22.94 -2.07 -0.97
CA PRO A 52 23.79 -2.83 -1.90
C PRO A 52 23.13 -3.20 -3.23
N GLN A 53 21.79 -3.29 -3.27
CA GLN A 53 21.00 -3.60 -4.48
C GLN A 53 20.56 -2.34 -5.25
N TYR A 54 20.92 -1.13 -4.77
CA TYR A 54 20.59 0.10 -5.48
C TYR A 54 21.25 0.13 -6.87
N ASN A 55 20.53 0.59 -7.88
CA ASN A 55 20.92 0.55 -9.30
C ASN A 55 21.16 -0.86 -9.89
N LYS A 56 21.01 -1.93 -9.13
CA LYS A 56 21.04 -3.33 -9.62
C LYS A 56 19.63 -3.89 -9.72
N LYS A 57 18.94 -3.98 -8.60
CA LYS A 57 17.56 -4.48 -8.47
C LYS A 57 16.60 -3.43 -7.93
N ILE A 58 17.09 -2.38 -7.26
CA ILE A 58 16.30 -1.30 -6.68
C ILE A 58 16.59 0.00 -7.42
N PHE A 59 15.54 0.64 -7.93
CA PHE A 59 15.59 1.94 -8.56
C PHE A 59 14.60 2.85 -7.85
N ALA A 60 14.97 4.10 -7.57
CA ALA A 60 14.16 5.00 -6.77
C ALA A 60 14.12 6.40 -7.37
N ALA A 61 12.96 7.07 -7.24
CA ALA A 61 12.75 8.44 -7.67
C ALA A 61 11.96 9.24 -6.62
N ASN A 62 12.23 10.55 -6.53
CA ASN A 62 11.38 11.45 -5.76
C ASN A 62 10.14 11.81 -6.59
N VAL A 63 8.96 11.49 -6.07
CA VAL A 63 7.68 11.72 -6.74
C VAL A 63 6.59 12.06 -5.72
N ASP A 64 5.93 13.17 -5.92
CA ASP A 64 4.65 13.46 -5.27
C ASP A 64 3.54 12.70 -6.03
N ALA A 65 3.10 11.59 -5.47
CA ALA A 65 2.09 10.71 -6.06
C ALA A 65 0.69 11.36 -6.17
N SER A 66 0.46 12.48 -5.48
CA SER A 66 -0.77 13.25 -5.62
C SER A 66 -0.81 14.13 -6.87
N LYS A 67 0.31 14.27 -7.58
CA LYS A 67 0.43 15.07 -8.80
C LYS A 67 0.51 14.19 -10.03
N GLU A 68 -0.53 14.18 -10.86
CA GLU A 68 -0.58 13.34 -12.08
C GLU A 68 0.62 13.58 -13.00
N SER A 69 1.04 14.84 -13.18
CA SER A 69 2.19 15.19 -14.02
C SER A 69 3.51 14.58 -13.52
N ALA A 70 3.71 14.51 -12.18
CA ALA A 70 4.87 13.86 -11.58
C ALA A 70 4.84 12.34 -11.80
N VAL A 71 3.67 11.72 -11.67
CA VAL A 71 3.47 10.29 -11.94
C VAL A 71 3.73 9.98 -13.42
N ILE A 72 3.23 10.80 -14.35
CA ILE A 72 3.51 10.64 -15.78
C ILE A 72 5.01 10.71 -16.07
N LYS A 73 5.72 11.69 -15.49
CA LYS A 73 7.17 11.83 -15.63
C LYS A 73 7.91 10.60 -15.12
N PHE A 74 7.53 10.11 -13.94
CA PHE A 74 8.07 8.89 -13.35
C PHE A 74 7.91 7.67 -14.27
N PHE A 75 6.74 7.49 -14.87
CA PHE A 75 6.50 6.39 -15.80
C PHE A 75 7.22 6.55 -17.15
N LYS A 76 7.58 7.78 -17.57
CA LYS A 76 8.48 7.97 -18.71
C LYS A 76 9.86 7.35 -18.43
N ASP A 77 10.38 7.51 -17.22
CA ASP A 77 11.68 6.94 -16.81
C ASP A 77 11.60 5.42 -16.61
N ILE A 78 10.51 4.91 -16.06
CA ILE A 78 10.26 3.46 -16.00
C ILE A 78 10.28 2.83 -17.40
N LYS A 79 9.63 3.45 -18.39
CA LYS A 79 9.56 2.95 -19.78
C LYS A 79 10.93 2.87 -20.47
N LYS A 80 11.89 3.72 -20.09
CA LYS A 80 13.28 3.63 -20.57
C LYS A 80 13.98 2.39 -20.05
N LYS A 81 13.65 1.95 -18.83
CA LYS A 81 14.31 0.86 -18.13
C LYS A 81 13.58 -0.47 -18.27
N PHE A 82 12.25 -0.45 -18.24
CA PHE A 82 11.40 -1.61 -18.31
C PHE A 82 10.46 -1.55 -19.52
N LYS A 83 10.56 -2.55 -20.41
CA LYS A 83 9.68 -2.66 -21.57
C LYS A 83 8.26 -3.09 -21.21
N TYR A 84 8.10 -3.77 -20.07
CA TYR A 84 6.84 -4.27 -19.51
C TYR A 84 6.91 -4.28 -17.96
N LEU A 85 5.78 -4.43 -17.30
CA LEU A 85 5.67 -4.56 -15.85
C LEU A 85 4.86 -5.80 -15.49
N ASP A 86 5.26 -6.48 -14.41
CA ASP A 86 4.59 -7.65 -13.84
C ASP A 86 3.76 -7.30 -12.60
N GLY A 87 4.19 -6.28 -11.84
CA GLY A 87 3.56 -5.90 -10.58
C GLY A 87 3.44 -4.38 -10.40
N LEU A 88 2.32 -3.97 -9.79
CA LEU A 88 2.14 -2.64 -9.22
C LEU A 88 1.67 -2.81 -7.78
N ILE A 89 2.32 -2.10 -6.86
CA ILE A 89 1.86 -1.99 -5.48
C ILE A 89 1.54 -0.52 -5.21
N ASN A 90 0.26 -0.21 -5.15
CA ASN A 90 -0.26 1.08 -4.76
C ASN A 90 -0.27 1.17 -3.23
N ASN A 91 0.78 1.76 -2.64
CA ASN A 91 0.97 1.84 -1.20
C ASN A 91 0.85 3.28 -0.65
N VAL A 92 0.69 4.28 -1.51
CA VAL A 92 0.51 5.67 -1.06
C VAL A 92 -0.70 5.80 -0.14
N GLY A 93 -0.52 6.51 0.96
CA GLY A 93 -1.64 6.86 1.83
C GLY A 93 -1.20 7.67 3.06
N ILE A 94 -2.05 8.60 3.42
CA ILE A 94 -1.93 9.40 4.66
C ILE A 94 -3.03 9.01 5.63
N ALA A 95 -2.75 9.24 6.92
CA ALA A 95 -3.69 8.92 7.99
C ALA A 95 -4.95 9.81 7.97
N GLY A 96 -4.83 11.04 7.48
CA GLY A 96 -5.90 12.02 7.59
C GLY A 96 -6.11 12.52 9.03
N PRO A 97 -7.06 13.43 9.25
CA PRO A 97 -7.38 13.98 10.55
C PRO A 97 -8.11 12.98 11.45
N THR A 98 -7.97 13.16 12.75
CA THR A 98 -8.69 12.41 13.80
C THR A 98 -9.67 13.34 14.51
N GLY A 99 -10.94 12.96 14.59
CA GLY A 99 -11.98 13.73 15.26
C GLY A 99 -13.38 13.33 14.83
N SER A 100 -14.40 13.82 15.55
CA SER A 100 -15.79 13.70 15.14
C SER A 100 -16.05 14.48 13.86
N ILE A 101 -16.91 13.96 13.00
CA ILE A 101 -17.05 14.44 11.60
C ILE A 101 -17.39 15.92 11.50
N GLU A 102 -18.21 16.44 12.41
CA GLU A 102 -18.62 17.85 12.47
C GLU A 102 -17.48 18.82 12.84
N LYS A 103 -16.37 18.28 13.39
CA LYS A 103 -15.19 19.06 13.81
C LYS A 103 -14.02 18.98 12.83
N LEU A 104 -14.12 18.11 11.80
CA LEU A 104 -13.04 17.96 10.84
C LEU A 104 -12.95 19.11 9.85
N ASN A 105 -11.73 19.51 9.53
CA ASN A 105 -11.50 20.49 8.47
C ASN A 105 -11.77 19.85 7.10
N SER A 106 -12.63 20.48 6.30
CA SER A 106 -13.03 19.95 4.99
C SER A 106 -11.87 19.79 4.01
N ARG A 107 -10.88 20.69 4.05
CA ARG A 107 -9.68 20.60 3.21
C ARG A 107 -8.87 19.37 3.53
N ASP A 108 -8.66 19.06 4.80
CA ASP A 108 -7.89 17.87 5.23
C ASP A 108 -8.67 16.59 4.94
N TRP A 109 -9.99 16.64 5.08
CA TRP A 109 -10.86 15.52 4.74
C TRP A 109 -10.75 15.17 3.24
N VAL A 110 -10.94 16.15 2.36
CA VAL A 110 -10.81 16.01 0.90
C VAL A 110 -9.39 15.60 0.49
N ARG A 111 -8.36 16.22 1.11
CA ARG A 111 -6.96 15.86 0.85
C ARG A 111 -6.69 14.39 1.14
N THR A 112 -7.30 13.84 2.20
CA THR A 112 -7.12 12.43 2.55
C THR A 112 -7.65 11.51 1.45
N LEU A 113 -8.87 11.78 0.94
CA LEU A 113 -9.40 11.04 -0.22
C LEU A 113 -8.52 11.21 -1.45
N TYR A 114 -8.12 12.43 -1.74
CA TYR A 114 -7.32 12.74 -2.91
C TYR A 114 -6.00 11.94 -2.90
N VAL A 115 -5.25 11.99 -1.81
CA VAL A 115 -3.98 11.28 -1.70
C VAL A 115 -4.18 9.78 -1.70
N ASN A 116 -5.16 9.25 -0.95
CA ASN A 116 -5.31 7.81 -0.75
C ASN A 116 -5.98 7.07 -1.93
N VAL A 117 -6.77 7.77 -2.75
CA VAL A 117 -7.53 7.15 -3.85
C VAL A 117 -7.02 7.59 -5.21
N ILE A 118 -6.89 8.91 -5.44
CA ILE A 118 -6.54 9.43 -6.76
C ILE A 118 -5.10 9.07 -7.15
N SER A 119 -4.17 8.98 -6.19
CA SER A 119 -2.83 8.46 -6.47
C SER A 119 -2.85 7.03 -7.01
N HIS A 120 -3.67 6.14 -6.44
CA HIS A 120 -3.84 4.76 -6.93
C HIS A 120 -4.34 4.74 -8.39
N PHE A 121 -5.29 5.61 -8.71
CA PHE A 121 -5.78 5.78 -10.07
C PHE A 121 -4.65 6.21 -11.03
N TYR A 122 -3.86 7.23 -10.68
CA TYR A 122 -2.78 7.72 -11.53
C TYR A 122 -1.74 6.63 -11.83
N PHE A 123 -1.29 5.91 -10.81
CA PHE A 123 -0.32 4.81 -10.98
C PHE A 123 -0.90 3.67 -11.82
N THR A 124 -2.14 3.27 -11.54
CA THR A 124 -2.82 2.20 -12.28
C THR A 124 -2.98 2.55 -13.75
N LYS A 125 -3.45 3.77 -14.05
CA LYS A 125 -3.60 4.28 -15.42
C LYS A 125 -2.31 4.17 -16.24
N GLN A 126 -1.16 4.52 -15.64
CA GLN A 126 0.13 4.46 -16.33
C GLN A 126 0.70 3.03 -16.42
N THR A 127 0.33 2.15 -15.49
CA THR A 127 0.85 0.77 -15.41
C THR A 127 0.16 -0.18 -16.40
N ILE A 128 -1.15 -0.07 -16.57
CA ILE A 128 -1.95 -0.99 -17.41
C ILE A 128 -1.36 -1.20 -18.81
N PRO A 129 -0.96 -0.16 -19.57
CA PRO A 129 -0.38 -0.37 -20.91
C PRO A 129 0.91 -1.20 -20.89
N LEU A 130 1.71 -1.13 -19.82
CA LEU A 130 2.93 -1.91 -19.66
C LEU A 130 2.64 -3.36 -19.22
N MET A 131 1.62 -3.57 -18.38
CA MET A 131 1.18 -4.91 -17.99
C MET A 131 0.55 -5.68 -19.15
N LYS A 132 -0.20 -5.03 -20.01
CA LYS A 132 -0.75 -5.67 -21.23
C LYS A 132 0.35 -6.23 -22.15
N LYS A 133 1.56 -5.66 -22.11
CA LYS A 133 2.73 -6.17 -22.88
C LYS A 133 3.35 -7.40 -22.23
N SER A 134 3.26 -7.58 -20.92
CA SER A 134 3.78 -8.76 -20.21
C SER A 134 2.88 -9.99 -20.39
N LYS A 135 1.63 -9.80 -20.84
CA LYS A 135 0.56 -10.80 -20.91
C LYS A 135 0.17 -11.39 -19.56
N HIS A 136 0.74 -10.90 -18.47
CA HIS A 136 0.43 -11.23 -17.09
C HIS A 136 0.67 -9.99 -16.23
N GLY A 137 -0.16 -9.77 -15.23
CA GLY A 137 0.03 -8.64 -14.34
C GLY A 137 -0.65 -8.88 -12.99
N SER A 138 -0.12 -8.21 -11.96
CA SER A 138 -0.74 -8.18 -10.65
C SER A 138 -0.70 -6.77 -10.07
N ILE A 139 -1.86 -6.20 -9.79
CA ILE A 139 -2.03 -4.92 -9.10
C ILE A 139 -2.45 -5.20 -7.68
N ILE A 140 -1.74 -4.63 -6.72
CA ILE A 140 -2.05 -4.72 -5.31
C ILE A 140 -2.32 -3.31 -4.79
N ASN A 141 -3.50 -3.12 -4.24
CA ASN A 141 -3.88 -1.87 -3.61
C ASN A 141 -3.81 -2.05 -2.09
N ILE A 142 -2.96 -1.27 -1.41
CA ILE A 142 -2.89 -1.30 0.05
C ILE A 142 -4.06 -0.49 0.61
N SER A 143 -5.05 -1.22 1.12
CA SER A 143 -6.16 -0.67 1.87
C SER A 143 -5.82 -0.60 3.37
N SER A 144 -6.68 -1.11 4.24
CA SER A 144 -6.55 -1.13 5.71
C SER A 144 -7.69 -1.96 6.30
N GLY A 145 -7.61 -2.39 7.55
CA GLY A 145 -8.77 -2.82 8.32
C GLY A 145 -9.90 -1.79 8.29
N ALA A 146 -9.58 -0.49 8.27
CA ALA A 146 -10.57 0.59 8.11
C ALA A 146 -11.25 0.63 6.71
N GLY A 147 -10.86 -0.21 5.78
CA GLY A 147 -11.51 -0.39 4.47
C GLY A 147 -12.44 -1.60 4.41
N ILE A 148 -12.60 -2.33 5.51
CA ILE A 148 -13.50 -3.49 5.64
C ILE A 148 -14.40 -3.41 6.87
N MET A 149 -14.14 -2.44 7.78
CA MET A 149 -14.96 -2.18 8.96
C MET A 149 -15.08 -0.67 9.21
N GLY A 150 -16.03 -0.28 10.06
CA GLY A 150 -16.13 1.10 10.56
C GLY A 150 -14.93 1.48 11.41
N PHE A 151 -14.50 2.73 11.33
CA PHE A 151 -13.36 3.22 12.11
C PHE A 151 -13.68 4.59 12.74
N PRO A 152 -14.17 4.61 13.98
CA PRO A 152 -14.59 5.85 14.63
C PRO A 152 -13.50 6.92 14.68
N LEU A 153 -13.90 8.19 14.54
CA LEU A 153 -13.02 9.37 14.53
C LEU A 153 -12.08 9.46 13.31
N ARG A 154 -12.23 8.59 12.31
CA ARG A 154 -11.34 8.48 11.15
C ARG A 154 -12.11 8.44 9.83
N SER A 155 -13.20 9.21 9.73
CA SER A 155 -14.15 9.13 8.61
C SER A 155 -13.51 9.30 7.23
N SER A 156 -12.61 10.28 7.04
CA SER A 156 -11.92 10.48 5.76
C SER A 156 -11.00 9.30 5.39
N TYR A 157 -10.29 8.77 6.38
CA TYR A 157 -9.42 7.62 6.19
C TYR A 157 -10.22 6.37 5.83
N ALA A 158 -11.25 6.04 6.63
CA ALA A 158 -12.12 4.89 6.37
C ALA A 158 -12.78 5.00 4.98
N ALA A 159 -13.41 6.14 4.66
CA ALA A 159 -14.02 6.36 3.35
C ALA A 159 -13.02 6.16 2.21
N SER A 160 -11.78 6.68 2.34
CA SER A 160 -10.74 6.49 1.33
C SER A 160 -10.35 5.01 1.16
N LYS A 161 -10.28 4.24 2.26
CA LYS A 161 -9.86 2.83 2.22
C LYS A 161 -10.98 1.90 1.71
N TRP A 162 -12.24 2.22 1.98
CA TRP A 162 -13.38 1.58 1.31
C TRP A 162 -13.42 1.89 -0.20
N ALA A 163 -13.13 3.12 -0.61
CA ALA A 163 -13.03 3.48 -2.03
C ALA A 163 -11.94 2.66 -2.76
N VAL A 164 -10.80 2.40 -2.11
CA VAL A 164 -9.74 1.52 -2.65
C VAL A 164 -10.24 0.09 -2.83
N VAL A 165 -11.07 -0.43 -1.95
CA VAL A 165 -11.70 -1.75 -2.09
C VAL A 165 -12.65 -1.77 -3.30
N GLY A 166 -13.52 -0.76 -3.45
CA GLY A 166 -14.41 -0.62 -4.61
C GLY A 166 -13.62 -0.57 -5.93
N LEU A 167 -12.56 0.26 -5.98
CA LEU A 167 -11.66 0.34 -7.13
C LEU A 167 -11.02 -1.02 -7.45
N THR A 168 -10.60 -1.77 -6.45
CA THR A 168 -10.00 -3.10 -6.61
C THR A 168 -10.96 -4.08 -7.28
N LYS A 169 -12.19 -4.17 -6.78
CA LYS A 169 -13.24 -5.05 -7.33
C LYS A 169 -13.54 -4.74 -8.79
N THR A 170 -13.72 -3.46 -9.10
CA THR A 170 -14.02 -2.98 -10.45
C THR A 170 -12.88 -3.29 -11.42
N LEU A 171 -11.66 -2.94 -11.06
CA LEU A 171 -10.49 -3.20 -11.91
C LEU A 171 -10.21 -4.69 -12.11
N ALA A 172 -10.51 -5.55 -11.14
CA ALA A 172 -10.38 -6.99 -11.31
C ALA A 172 -11.28 -7.52 -12.42
N MET A 173 -12.50 -7.00 -12.53
CA MET A 173 -13.45 -7.35 -13.61
C MET A 173 -12.98 -6.78 -14.97
N GLU A 174 -12.61 -5.50 -15.03
CA GLU A 174 -12.20 -4.84 -16.27
C GLU A 174 -10.93 -5.45 -16.88
N LEU A 175 -9.97 -5.83 -16.04
CA LEU A 175 -8.64 -6.22 -16.44
C LEU A 175 -8.45 -7.74 -16.58
N GLY A 176 -9.37 -8.55 -16.09
CA GLY A 176 -9.31 -10.00 -16.13
C GLY A 176 -9.10 -10.57 -17.54
N LYS A 177 -9.75 -10.00 -18.55
CA LYS A 177 -9.58 -10.39 -19.98
C LYS A 177 -8.14 -10.21 -20.49
N TYR A 178 -7.33 -9.39 -19.82
CA TYR A 178 -5.91 -9.19 -20.14
C TYR A 178 -4.98 -10.03 -19.24
N LYS A 179 -5.55 -10.95 -18.44
CA LYS A 179 -4.81 -11.74 -17.44
C LYS A 179 -4.09 -10.88 -16.40
N ILE A 180 -4.63 -9.70 -16.10
CA ILE A 180 -4.16 -8.81 -15.04
C ILE A 180 -5.08 -9.02 -13.84
N ARG A 181 -4.50 -9.46 -12.72
CA ARG A 181 -5.19 -9.66 -11.44
C ARG A 181 -5.12 -8.38 -10.61
N VAL A 182 -6.17 -8.10 -9.83
CA VAL A 182 -6.20 -6.93 -8.95
C VAL A 182 -6.74 -7.37 -7.60
N ASN A 183 -5.97 -7.10 -6.52
CA ASN A 183 -6.35 -7.46 -5.16
C ASN A 183 -6.09 -6.29 -4.20
N ALA A 184 -6.84 -6.23 -3.12
CA ALA A 184 -6.58 -5.34 -1.99
C ALA A 184 -5.94 -6.12 -0.85
N VAL A 185 -4.93 -5.56 -0.22
CA VAL A 185 -4.40 -6.02 1.06
C VAL A 185 -4.82 -5.02 2.13
N CYS A 186 -5.38 -5.52 3.23
CA CYS A 186 -5.88 -4.75 4.36
C CYS A 186 -5.00 -5.04 5.59
N PRO A 187 -3.95 -4.23 5.82
CA PRO A 187 -3.14 -4.37 7.02
C PRO A 187 -3.94 -4.10 8.29
N GLY A 188 -3.65 -4.87 9.32
CA GLY A 188 -4.05 -4.58 10.69
C GLY A 188 -3.19 -3.49 11.34
N THR A 189 -3.09 -3.55 12.66
CA THR A 189 -2.33 -2.58 13.44
C THR A 189 -0.83 -2.87 13.33
N ILE A 190 -0.11 -1.99 12.63
CA ILE A 190 1.34 -2.09 12.44
C ILE A 190 2.04 -1.13 13.38
N LYS A 191 3.01 -1.62 14.16
CA LYS A 191 3.83 -0.79 15.03
C LYS A 191 4.73 0.14 14.21
N GLY A 192 4.81 1.42 14.59
CA GLY A 192 5.68 2.41 13.95
C GLY A 192 5.16 3.83 14.05
N ASP A 193 5.93 4.79 13.58
CA ASP A 193 5.71 6.24 13.71
C ASP A 193 4.30 6.71 13.31
N ARG A 194 3.72 6.06 12.28
CA ARG A 194 2.36 6.39 11.83
C ARG A 194 1.33 6.03 12.90
N MET A 195 1.41 4.82 13.46
CA MET A 195 0.48 4.36 14.49
C MET A 195 0.67 5.13 15.78
N GLU A 196 1.89 5.44 16.17
CA GLU A 196 2.17 6.27 17.34
C GLU A 196 1.53 7.65 17.23
N ARG A 197 1.56 8.27 16.03
CA ARG A 197 0.83 9.53 15.78
C ARG A 197 -0.68 9.35 15.92
N VAL A 198 -1.24 8.29 15.35
CA VAL A 198 -2.68 7.99 15.43
C VAL A 198 -3.11 7.80 16.89
N ILE A 199 -2.32 7.08 17.68
CA ILE A 199 -2.57 6.86 19.11
C ILE A 199 -2.53 8.20 19.87
N ARG A 200 -1.50 9.03 19.65
CA ARG A 200 -1.38 10.35 20.28
C ARG A 200 -2.55 11.27 19.92
N ASP A 201 -2.94 11.32 18.66
CA ASP A 201 -4.04 12.17 18.19
C ASP A 201 -5.38 11.70 18.80
N LYS A 202 -5.62 10.39 18.86
CA LYS A 202 -6.80 9.81 19.52
C LYS A 202 -6.78 10.11 21.02
N ALA A 203 -5.64 9.93 21.69
CA ALA A 203 -5.47 10.23 23.11
C ALA A 203 -5.78 11.71 23.43
N LYS A 204 -5.24 12.62 22.64
CA LYS A 204 -5.51 14.07 22.78
C LYS A 204 -7.00 14.40 22.62
N PHE A 205 -7.67 13.77 21.65
CA PHE A 205 -9.08 14.01 21.38
C PHE A 205 -10.00 13.40 22.43
N THR A 206 -9.73 12.15 22.86
CA THR A 206 -10.58 11.40 23.79
C THR A 206 -10.24 11.64 25.26
N LYS A 207 -9.08 12.25 25.56
CA LYS A 207 -8.50 12.40 26.91
C LYS A 207 -8.23 11.07 27.62
N ILE A 208 -8.03 9.98 26.83
CA ILE A 208 -7.66 8.65 27.33
C ILE A 208 -6.15 8.50 27.17
N SER A 209 -5.48 7.78 28.09
CA SER A 209 -4.03 7.62 28.02
C SER A 209 -3.60 6.88 26.73
N PRO A 210 -2.45 7.25 26.13
CA PRO A 210 -1.94 6.57 24.94
C PRO A 210 -1.76 5.06 25.13
N LYS A 211 -1.39 4.63 26.33
CA LYS A 211 -1.20 3.22 26.67
C LYS A 211 -2.50 2.42 26.58
N ILE A 212 -3.59 2.94 27.13
CA ILE A 212 -4.91 2.29 27.06
C ILE A 212 -5.34 2.17 25.60
N ILE A 213 -5.12 3.22 24.78
CA ILE A 213 -5.47 3.19 23.34
C ILE A 213 -4.61 2.18 22.60
N GLU A 214 -3.32 2.07 22.92
CA GLU A 214 -2.43 1.06 22.33
C GLU A 214 -2.89 -0.35 22.65
N ASP A 215 -3.20 -0.62 23.92
CA ASP A 215 -3.69 -1.92 24.39
C ASP A 215 -5.03 -2.28 23.74
N ASP A 216 -5.94 -1.29 23.56
CA ASP A 216 -7.20 -1.47 22.81
C ASP A 216 -6.93 -1.91 21.37
N PHE A 217 -6.00 -1.24 20.66
CA PHE A 217 -5.64 -1.64 19.30
C PHE A 217 -5.09 -3.07 19.19
N ILE A 218 -4.26 -3.49 20.15
CA ILE A 218 -3.72 -4.85 20.19
C ILE A 218 -4.84 -5.85 20.53
N SER A 219 -5.71 -5.51 21.46
CA SER A 219 -6.80 -6.37 21.91
C SER A 219 -7.84 -6.67 20.83
N MET A 220 -7.97 -5.80 19.82
CA MET A 220 -8.88 -6.01 18.68
C MET A 220 -8.49 -7.21 17.81
N SER A 221 -7.23 -7.64 17.83
CA SER A 221 -6.78 -8.81 17.09
C SER A 221 -6.87 -10.08 17.93
N SER A 222 -7.40 -11.17 17.37
CA SER A 222 -7.46 -12.48 18.04
C SER A 222 -6.08 -12.99 18.44
N MET A 223 -5.06 -12.71 17.59
CA MET A 223 -3.67 -13.09 17.88
C MET A 223 -2.99 -12.19 18.91
N LYS A 224 -3.64 -11.12 19.39
CA LYS A 224 -3.10 -10.19 20.39
C LYS A 224 -1.69 -9.69 20.09
N THR A 225 -1.42 -9.39 18.83
CA THR A 225 -0.09 -9.01 18.35
C THR A 225 -0.14 -7.86 17.37
N TRP A 226 0.99 -7.19 17.22
CA TRP A 226 1.24 -6.26 16.11
C TRP A 226 1.50 -7.03 14.83
N VAL A 227 1.04 -6.49 13.71
CA VAL A 227 1.45 -6.95 12.38
C VAL A 227 2.80 -6.33 12.04
N ALA A 228 3.71 -7.12 11.49
CA ALA A 228 4.97 -6.61 10.99
C ALA A 228 4.81 -6.10 9.53
N GLU A 229 5.61 -5.11 9.17
CA GLU A 229 5.64 -4.60 7.79
C GLU A 229 6.01 -5.70 6.78
N GLU A 230 6.85 -6.65 7.19
CA GLU A 230 7.26 -7.81 6.42
C GLU A 230 6.11 -8.79 6.14
N ASP A 231 5.12 -8.90 7.02
CA ASP A 231 3.94 -9.76 6.81
C ASP A 231 3.15 -9.24 5.60
N ILE A 232 3.00 -7.92 5.50
CA ILE A 232 2.37 -7.28 4.34
C ILE A 232 3.23 -7.48 3.08
N GLY A 233 4.55 -7.34 3.21
CA GLY A 233 5.49 -7.57 2.12
C GLY A 233 5.41 -9.00 1.57
N ASN A 234 5.31 -9.99 2.44
CA ASN A 234 5.17 -11.40 2.07
C ASN A 234 3.84 -11.68 1.36
N MET A 235 2.73 -11.13 1.84
CA MET A 235 1.44 -11.24 1.17
C MET A 235 1.47 -10.59 -0.21
N CYS A 236 2.05 -9.40 -0.34
CA CYS A 236 2.23 -8.74 -1.64
C CYS A 236 3.07 -9.59 -2.60
N ALA A 237 4.17 -10.17 -2.13
CA ALA A 237 5.02 -11.03 -2.93
C ALA A 237 4.28 -12.28 -3.42
N PHE A 238 3.50 -12.94 -2.55
CA PHE A 238 2.63 -14.05 -2.93
C PHE A 238 1.65 -13.64 -4.02
N LEU A 239 0.93 -12.52 -3.84
CA LEU A 239 -0.06 -12.04 -4.80
C LEU A 239 0.54 -11.63 -6.15
N ILE A 240 1.82 -11.25 -6.22
CA ILE A 240 2.52 -10.97 -7.48
C ILE A 240 3.00 -12.27 -8.13
N SER A 241 3.29 -13.30 -7.35
CA SER A 241 3.83 -14.56 -7.84
C SER A 241 2.85 -15.33 -8.74
N ASN A 242 3.35 -16.36 -9.41
CA ASN A 242 2.53 -17.25 -10.20
C ASN A 242 1.67 -18.18 -9.33
N GLU A 243 2.00 -18.35 -8.06
CA GLU A 243 1.23 -19.16 -7.11
C GLU A 243 -0.17 -18.60 -6.85
N ALA A 244 -0.34 -17.27 -7.02
CA ALA A 244 -1.61 -16.57 -6.88
C ALA A 244 -2.39 -16.41 -8.21
N ASN A 245 -2.14 -17.24 -9.22
CA ASN A 245 -2.69 -17.06 -10.58
C ASN A 245 -4.23 -17.02 -10.68
N LYS A 246 -4.95 -17.53 -9.71
CA LYS A 246 -6.42 -17.50 -9.65
C LYS A 246 -6.96 -16.56 -8.55
N VAL A 247 -6.09 -15.81 -7.87
CA VAL A 247 -6.47 -14.85 -6.84
C VAL A 247 -6.63 -13.47 -7.47
N SER A 248 -7.88 -13.05 -7.70
CA SER A 248 -8.22 -11.74 -8.26
C SER A 248 -9.54 -11.23 -7.68
N GLY A 249 -9.65 -9.93 -7.49
CA GLY A 249 -10.83 -9.29 -6.90
C GLY A 249 -10.96 -9.54 -5.39
N GLN A 250 -9.92 -10.05 -4.72
CA GLN A 250 -9.98 -10.36 -3.32
C GLN A 250 -9.59 -9.15 -2.45
N VAL A 251 -10.18 -9.13 -1.26
CA VAL A 251 -9.87 -8.18 -0.18
C VAL A 251 -9.33 -9.02 0.96
N ILE A 252 -8.02 -8.96 1.18
CA ILE A 252 -7.30 -9.89 2.05
C ILE A 252 -6.80 -9.13 3.27
N ALA A 253 -7.34 -9.47 4.44
CA ALA A 253 -6.83 -8.98 5.71
C ALA A 253 -5.50 -9.67 6.05
N VAL A 254 -4.54 -8.88 6.54
CA VAL A 254 -3.30 -9.34 7.15
C VAL A 254 -3.20 -8.62 8.47
N ASP A 255 -3.91 -9.10 9.48
CA ASP A 255 -4.23 -8.34 10.69
C ASP A 255 -4.31 -9.18 11.97
N GLY A 256 -4.03 -10.47 11.87
CA GLY A 256 -4.14 -11.41 13.00
C GLY A 256 -5.59 -11.64 13.42
N ASN A 257 -6.54 -11.54 12.48
CA ASN A 257 -7.98 -11.63 12.69
C ASN A 257 -8.48 -10.52 13.63
N THR A 258 -8.60 -9.31 13.05
CA THR A 258 -9.15 -8.15 13.77
C THR A 258 -10.68 -8.18 13.67
N GLU A 259 -11.32 -8.77 14.66
CA GLU A 259 -12.77 -8.80 14.84
C GLU A 259 -13.10 -8.48 16.29
N ARG A 260 -14.17 -7.72 16.51
CA ARG A 260 -14.71 -7.46 17.84
C ARG A 260 -15.99 -8.24 18.02
N MET A 261 -16.01 -9.09 19.05
CA MET A 261 -17.23 -9.69 19.60
C MET A 261 -17.40 -9.12 21.01
N ASP A 262 -17.99 -7.94 21.12
CA ASP A 262 -18.40 -7.34 22.41
C ASP A 262 -19.91 -7.35 22.51
#